data_80550e3463439331c5853dd28bf18adb
#
_entry.id   80550e3463439331c5853dd28bf18adb
#
_cell.length_a   1.000
_cell.length_b   1.000
_cell.length_c   1.000
_cell.angle_alpha   90.00
_cell.angle_beta   90.00
_cell.angle_gamma   90.00
#
_symmetry.space_group_name_H-M   'P 1'
#
loop_
_entity.id
_entity.type
_entity.pdbx_description
1 polymer ?
#
loop_
_entity_poly.entity_id
_entity_poly.type
_entity_poly.pdbx_seq_one_letter_code
_entity_poly.pdbx_strand_id
1 'polypeptide(L)'
;MIRASTPGILSTTKGYVIQQDSSFTREFKVRHSQDKAAEELNLIVDCGGHVKNISISHRVYGRVTSEMDIRSRQDVNEFAEALRNSRSTVLSSATSGYHYHLIEASSEERLDLIEKQLGEAGFLAPLQPWEQTTGKGKIKL
;
A
#
# COMPACT_ATOMS: atom_id res chain seq x y z
N MET A 1 -22.30 -2.33 -25.13
CA MET A 1 -22.09 -2.42 -24.92
C MET A 1 -21.95 -2.51 -24.79
N ILE A 2 -22.00 -2.38 -24.79
CA ILE A 2 -21.76 -2.39 -24.65
C ILE A 2 -21.47 -2.46 -24.34
N ARG A 3 -21.17 -2.62 -24.08
CA ARG A 3 -20.87 -2.60 -23.88
C ARG A 3 -20.62 -2.93 -23.42
N ALA A 4 -20.84 -2.72 -23.68
CA ALA A 4 -20.70 -2.95 -23.35
C ALA A 4 -20.50 -3.09 -22.98
N SER A 5 -21.08 -3.02 -23.29
CA SER A 5 -20.88 -3.07 -23.07
C SER A 5 -20.52 -3.10 -22.73
N THR A 6 -20.70 -3.15 -22.68
CA THR A 6 -20.38 -3.03 -22.51
C THR A 6 -20.00 -2.99 -22.20
N PRO A 7 -19.68 -3.04 -21.74
CA PRO A 7 -19.40 -2.98 -21.56
C PRO A 7 -18.98 -2.70 -21.40
N GLY A 8 -19.11 -2.25 -21.59
CA GLY A 8 -18.75 -2.14 -21.53
C GLY A 8 -18.57 -1.59 -21.67
N ILE A 9 -18.92 -1.39 -21.56
CA ILE A 9 -18.76 -1.01 -21.77
C ILE A 9 -18.74 -0.46 -21.90
N LEU A 10 -19.11 -0.12 -22.06
CA LEU A 10 -19.13 0.21 -22.31
C LEU A 10 -19.06 0.71 -22.46
N SER A 11 -19.25 1.01 -22.53
CA SER A 11 -19.22 1.24 -22.79
C SER A 11 -19.05 1.81 -22.98
N THR A 12 -19.16 2.18 -23.08
CA THR A 12 -19.03 2.41 -23.22
C THR A 12 -18.76 2.90 -23.30
N THR A 13 -18.65 3.20 -23.40
CA THR A 13 -18.42 3.32 -23.44
C THR A 13 -18.14 3.80 -23.44
N LYS A 14 -18.05 4.17 -23.47
CA LYS A 14 -17.67 4.30 -23.38
C LYS A 14 -17.13 4.39 -23.10
N GLY A 15 -17.18 4.64 -23.25
CA GLY A 15 -16.60 4.37 -22.91
C GLY A 15 -16.12 4.40 -22.61
N TYR A 16 -16.03 4.28 -22.72
CA TYR A 16 -15.47 3.97 -22.33
C TYR A 16 -14.71 3.95 -21.99
N VAL A 17 -14.62 4.14 -21.98
CA VAL A 17 -13.82 4.03 -21.59
C VAL A 17 -13.18 3.82 -21.14
N ILE A 18 -13.06 3.85 -21.07
CA ILE A 18 -12.43 3.65 -20.62
C ILE A 18 -11.89 3.59 -19.92
N GLN A 19 -11.83 3.59 -19.49
CA GLN A 19 -11.25 3.59 -18.81
C GLN A 19 -10.56 3.34 -18.21
N GLN A 20 -10.09 3.17 -18.05
CA GLN A 20 -9.34 2.72 -17.51
C GLN A 20 -8.60 2.93 -16.80
N ASP A 21 -8.28 2.85 -16.41
CA ASP A 21 -7.85 2.96 -15.52
C ASP A 21 -6.65 2.93 -15.33
N SER A 22 -6.13 3.70 -15.10
CA SER A 22 -4.90 3.71 -14.93
C SER A 22 -4.59 3.64 -13.54
N SER A 23 -4.13 2.66 -12.99
CA SER A 23 -3.61 2.63 -11.63
C SER A 23 -2.19 2.15 -11.69
N PHE A 24 -1.40 2.65 -10.76
CA PHE A 24 0.02 2.35 -10.67
C PHE A 24 0.29 1.83 -9.28
N THR A 25 1.23 0.92 -9.15
CA THR A 25 1.57 0.37 -7.85
C THR A 25 3.06 0.55 -7.59
N ARG A 26 3.39 0.63 -6.31
CA ARG A 26 4.78 0.72 -5.87
C ARG A 26 4.84 0.11 -4.47
N GLU A 27 5.88 -0.64 -4.20
CA GLU A 27 6.05 -1.21 -2.87
C GLU A 27 7.08 -0.38 -2.12
N PHE A 28 6.74 -0.01 -0.89
CA PHE A 28 7.65 0.77 -0.05
C PHE A 28 8.06 -0.07 1.15
N LYS A 29 9.34 0.01 1.51
CA LYS A 29 9.80 -0.58 2.76
C LYS A 29 9.76 0.49 3.81
N VAL A 30 9.10 0.21 4.92
CA VAL A 30 8.91 1.17 5.99
C VAL A 30 9.27 0.53 7.33
N ARG A 31 9.47 1.36 8.33
CA ARG A 31 9.74 0.90 9.66
C ARG A 31 9.15 1.87 10.66
N HIS A 32 8.42 1.35 11.63
CA HIS A 32 7.93 2.15 12.75
C HIS A 32 7.46 1.19 13.83
N SER A 33 7.22 1.73 15.03
CA SER A 33 6.68 0.93 16.11
C SER A 33 5.17 0.75 15.89
N GLN A 34 4.60 -0.19 16.63
CA GLN A 34 3.19 -0.52 16.47
C GLN A 34 2.26 0.67 16.71
N ASP A 35 2.61 1.55 17.62
CA ASP A 35 1.75 2.69 17.93
C ASP A 35 1.73 3.75 16.83
N LYS A 36 2.59 3.61 15.82
CA LYS A 36 2.60 4.54 14.71
C LYS A 36 1.86 4.01 13.49
N ALA A 37 1.28 2.82 13.59
CA ALA A 37 0.66 2.20 12.42
C ALA A 37 -0.46 3.05 11.83
N ALA A 38 -1.33 3.59 12.67
CA ALA A 38 -2.43 4.41 12.16
C ALA A 38 -1.92 5.69 11.52
N GLU A 39 -0.87 6.27 12.09
CA GLU A 39 -0.29 7.50 11.55
C GLU A 39 0.28 7.26 10.15
N GLU A 40 0.98 6.16 9.98
CA GLU A 40 1.53 5.81 8.68
C GLU A 40 0.43 5.60 7.64
N LEU A 41 -0.58 4.82 7.99
CA LEU A 41 -1.67 4.52 7.07
C LEU A 41 -2.47 5.77 6.71
N ASN A 42 -2.71 6.64 7.69
CA ASN A 42 -3.41 7.90 7.42
C ASN A 42 -2.62 8.79 6.46
N LEU A 43 -1.31 8.81 6.61
CA LEU A 43 -0.47 9.60 5.72
C LEU A 43 -0.62 9.10 4.28
N ILE A 44 -0.63 7.80 4.09
CA ILE A 44 -0.73 7.22 2.77
C ILE A 44 -2.09 7.52 2.13
N VAL A 45 -3.18 7.32 2.89
CA VAL A 45 -4.51 7.54 2.31
C VAL A 45 -4.76 9.03 2.07
N ASP A 46 -4.21 9.90 2.91
CA ASP A 46 -4.36 11.35 2.72
C ASP A 46 -3.69 11.78 1.41
N CYS A 47 -2.67 11.08 0.97
CA CYS A 47 -1.99 11.38 -0.28
C CYS A 47 -2.64 10.67 -1.47
N GLY A 48 -3.73 9.99 -1.25
CA GLY A 48 -4.45 9.32 -2.33
C GLY A 48 -4.03 7.89 -2.58
N GLY A 49 -3.31 7.28 -1.64
CA GLY A 49 -2.86 5.91 -1.81
C GLY A 49 -3.88 4.90 -1.32
N HIS A 50 -3.89 3.74 -1.95
CA HIS A 50 -4.69 2.61 -1.55
C HIS A 50 -3.71 1.52 -1.10
N VAL A 51 -3.74 1.19 0.18
CA VAL A 51 -2.83 0.19 0.74
C VAL A 51 -3.40 -1.18 0.44
N LYS A 52 -2.69 -1.95 -0.38
CA LYS A 52 -3.18 -3.24 -0.85
C LYS A 52 -2.80 -4.37 0.09
N ASN A 53 -1.66 -4.30 0.72
CA ASN A 53 -1.21 -5.38 1.60
C ASN A 53 -0.11 -4.90 2.53
N ILE A 54 0.25 -5.77 3.44
CA ILE A 54 1.44 -5.62 4.26
C ILE A 54 2.21 -6.92 4.15
N SER A 55 3.53 -6.83 4.03
CA SER A 55 4.35 -8.03 4.04
C SER A 55 5.61 -7.79 4.85
N ILE A 56 6.19 -8.89 5.31
CA ILE A 56 7.47 -8.86 6.02
C ILE A 56 8.38 -9.91 5.40
N SER A 57 9.66 -9.74 5.64
CA SER A 57 10.64 -10.74 5.20
C SER A 57 11.05 -11.52 6.45
N HIS A 58 10.47 -12.69 6.63
CA HIS A 58 10.71 -13.53 7.80
C HIS A 58 11.88 -14.44 7.51
N ARG A 59 12.76 -14.59 8.54
CA ARG A 59 13.94 -15.36 8.32
C ARG A 59 13.68 -16.79 7.94
N VAL A 60 12.63 -17.41 8.38
CA VAL A 60 12.35 -18.83 8.16
C VAL A 60 11.32 -18.99 7.04
N TYR A 61 10.24 -18.21 7.10
CA TYR A 61 9.15 -18.38 6.14
C TYR A 61 9.29 -17.57 4.86
N GLY A 62 10.28 -16.69 4.77
CA GLY A 62 10.43 -15.83 3.61
C GLY A 62 9.44 -14.68 3.65
N ARG A 63 8.97 -14.27 2.51
CA ARG A 63 8.05 -13.14 2.42
C ARG A 63 6.67 -13.59 2.86
N VAL A 64 6.17 -13.01 3.94
CA VAL A 64 4.84 -13.31 4.47
C VAL A 64 3.98 -12.10 4.20
N THR A 65 2.86 -12.29 3.53
CA THR A 65 1.99 -11.20 3.08
C THR A 65 0.59 -11.38 3.62
N SER A 66 0.00 -10.29 4.07
CA SER A 66 -1.39 -10.26 4.49
C SER A 66 -2.10 -9.19 3.68
N GLU A 67 -3.23 -9.52 3.10
CA GLU A 67 -4.00 -8.58 2.30
C GLU A 67 -4.59 -7.50 3.17
N MET A 68 -4.64 -6.29 2.63
CA MET A 68 -5.31 -5.17 3.26
C MET A 68 -6.12 -4.47 2.18
N ASP A 69 -7.02 -3.62 2.58
CA ASP A 69 -7.80 -2.86 1.62
C ASP A 69 -8.13 -1.55 2.31
N ILE A 70 -7.13 -0.70 2.42
CA ILE A 70 -7.24 0.55 3.16
C ILE A 70 -7.21 1.70 2.18
N ARG A 71 -8.32 2.41 2.06
CA ARG A 71 -8.48 3.50 1.10
C ARG A 71 -8.81 4.84 1.75
N SER A 72 -9.21 4.83 2.99
CA SER A 72 -9.70 6.03 3.65
C SER A 72 -9.33 6.02 5.12
N ARG A 73 -9.46 7.18 5.75
CA ARG A 73 -9.22 7.26 7.20
C ARG A 73 -10.20 6.41 7.99
N GLN A 74 -11.40 6.22 7.46
CA GLN A 74 -12.34 5.33 8.11
C GLN A 74 -11.81 3.91 8.12
N ASP A 75 -11.25 3.46 6.98
CA ASP A 75 -10.67 2.13 6.92
C ASP A 75 -9.52 2.00 7.90
N VAL A 76 -8.71 3.04 8.05
CA VAL A 76 -7.60 3.04 9.01
C VAL A 76 -8.15 2.89 10.42
N ASN A 77 -9.19 3.64 10.75
CA ASN A 77 -9.77 3.57 12.09
C ASN A 77 -10.33 2.19 12.39
N GLU A 78 -10.98 1.57 11.42
CA GLU A 78 -11.53 0.23 11.60
C GLU A 78 -10.42 -0.80 11.80
N PHE A 79 -9.34 -0.65 11.05
CA PHE A 79 -8.21 -1.54 11.19
C PHE A 79 -7.56 -1.39 12.57
N ALA A 80 -7.34 -0.14 13.00
CA ALA A 80 -6.74 0.13 14.30
C ALA A 80 -7.60 -0.41 15.44
N GLU A 81 -8.93 -0.27 15.28
CA GLU A 81 -9.83 -0.76 16.29
C GLU A 81 -9.82 -2.28 16.35
N ALA A 82 -9.79 -2.94 15.20
CA ALA A 82 -9.74 -4.39 15.16
C ALA A 82 -8.46 -4.90 15.84
N LEU A 83 -7.34 -4.22 15.62
CA LEU A 83 -6.09 -4.60 16.28
C LEU A 83 -6.19 -4.45 17.79
N ARG A 84 -6.75 -3.34 18.27
CA ARG A 84 -6.86 -3.11 19.70
C ARG A 84 -7.75 -4.15 20.36
N ASN A 85 -8.81 -4.56 19.68
CA ASN A 85 -9.79 -5.47 20.27
C ASN A 85 -9.42 -6.93 20.15
N SER A 86 -8.42 -7.26 19.33
CA SER A 86 -8.13 -8.66 19.04
C SER A 86 -7.03 -9.25 19.88
N ARG A 87 -6.33 -8.46 20.67
CA ARG A 87 -5.16 -8.90 21.40
C ARG A 87 -4.04 -9.37 20.48
N SER A 88 -4.15 -9.08 19.20
CA SER A 88 -3.12 -9.45 18.26
C SER A 88 -2.08 -8.34 18.19
N THR A 89 -0.88 -8.69 17.73
CA THR A 89 0.12 -7.69 17.44
C THR A 89 0.14 -7.49 15.93
N VAL A 90 0.68 -6.37 15.48
CA VAL A 90 0.83 -6.15 14.05
C VAL A 90 1.89 -7.10 13.50
N LEU A 91 1.74 -7.45 12.24
CA LEU A 91 2.64 -8.39 11.59
C LEU A 91 4.09 -7.94 11.66
N SER A 92 4.32 -6.64 11.50
CA SER A 92 5.67 -6.09 11.49
C SER A 92 6.41 -6.23 12.81
N SER A 93 5.72 -6.60 13.89
CA SER A 93 6.39 -6.84 15.15
C SER A 93 7.43 -7.95 15.05
N ALA A 94 7.22 -8.90 14.14
CA ALA A 94 8.15 -10.01 13.95
C ALA A 94 9.48 -9.57 13.36
N THR A 95 9.57 -8.36 12.80
CA THR A 95 10.76 -7.86 12.16
C THR A 95 11.16 -6.51 12.72
N SER A 96 10.91 -6.27 13.99
CA SER A 96 11.27 -5.03 14.68
C SER A 96 10.71 -3.79 14.00
N GLY A 97 9.52 -3.91 13.45
CA GLY A 97 8.83 -2.81 12.80
C GLY A 97 9.07 -2.68 11.31
N TYR A 98 10.02 -3.43 10.74
CA TYR A 98 10.26 -3.38 9.30
C TYR A 98 9.16 -4.12 8.56
N HIS A 99 8.62 -3.51 7.53
CA HIS A 99 7.61 -4.17 6.70
C HIS A 99 7.52 -3.46 5.35
N TYR A 100 6.72 -4.03 4.46
CA TYR A 100 6.51 -3.47 3.13
C TYR A 100 5.02 -3.28 2.91
N HIS A 101 4.66 -2.22 2.20
CA HIS A 101 3.28 -2.03 1.76
C HIS A 101 3.28 -1.88 0.25
N LEU A 102 2.39 -2.60 -0.41
CA LEU A 102 2.12 -2.38 -1.82
C LEU A 102 1.02 -1.34 -1.88
N ILE A 103 1.29 -0.22 -2.54
CA ILE A 103 0.38 0.90 -2.57
C ILE A 103 0.01 1.21 -4.01
N GLU A 104 -1.28 1.40 -4.24
CA GLU A 104 -1.82 1.73 -5.53
C GLU A 104 -2.25 3.18 -5.53
N ALA A 105 -2.02 3.87 -6.62
CA ALA A 105 -2.43 5.26 -6.76
C ALA A 105 -2.77 5.53 -8.21
N SER A 106 -3.38 6.68 -8.47
CA SER A 106 -3.86 7.01 -9.81
C SER A 106 -2.76 7.51 -10.74
N SER A 107 -1.59 7.83 -10.22
CA SER A 107 -0.49 8.32 -11.04
C SER A 107 0.83 8.04 -10.38
N GLU A 108 1.91 8.06 -11.17
CA GLU A 108 3.25 7.93 -10.63
C GLU A 108 3.61 9.12 -9.76
N GLU A 109 3.12 10.31 -10.13
CA GLU A 109 3.37 11.50 -9.33
C GLU A 109 2.78 11.36 -7.93
N ARG A 110 1.63 10.71 -7.84
CA ARG A 110 1.00 10.47 -6.55
C ARG A 110 1.84 9.52 -5.71
N LEU A 111 2.41 8.50 -6.34
CA LEU A 111 3.31 7.58 -5.64
C LEU A 111 4.59 8.30 -5.21
N ASP A 112 5.10 9.21 -6.04
CA ASP A 112 6.26 10.01 -5.65
C ASP A 112 5.95 10.87 -4.43
N LEU A 113 4.75 11.44 -4.38
CA LEU A 113 4.33 12.23 -3.24
C LEU A 113 4.27 11.39 -1.97
N ILE A 114 3.72 10.18 -2.08
CA ILE A 114 3.64 9.28 -0.95
C ILE A 114 5.05 8.94 -0.45
N GLU A 115 5.96 8.65 -1.37
CA GLU A 115 7.33 8.33 -1.00
C GLU A 115 7.99 9.50 -0.28
N LYS A 116 7.78 10.72 -0.77
CA LYS A 116 8.33 11.89 -0.14
C LYS A 116 7.78 12.09 1.26
N GLN A 117 6.47 11.95 1.42
CA GLN A 117 5.84 12.15 2.71
C GLN A 117 6.26 11.08 3.72
N LEU A 118 6.38 9.83 3.27
CA LEU A 118 6.85 8.77 4.15
C LEU A 118 8.29 9.03 4.59
N GLY A 119 9.11 9.53 3.67
CA GLY A 119 10.49 9.87 3.99
C GLY A 119 10.58 11.01 4.99
N GLU A 120 9.78 12.05 4.80
CA GLU A 120 9.81 13.20 5.71
C GLU A 120 9.28 12.85 7.09
N ALA A 121 8.35 11.92 7.16
CA ALA A 121 7.82 11.48 8.44
C ALA A 121 8.73 10.49 9.15
N GLY A 122 9.78 10.03 8.47
CA GLY A 122 10.73 9.11 9.08
C GLY A 122 10.32 7.66 9.03
N PHE A 123 9.32 7.32 8.22
CA PHE A 123 8.88 5.93 8.12
C PHE A 123 9.61 5.12 7.07
N LEU A 124 10.17 5.78 6.05
CA LEU A 124 10.77 5.06 4.95
C LEU A 124 12.10 4.42 5.37
N ALA A 125 12.31 3.17 5.00
CA ALA A 125 13.54 2.46 5.31
C ALA A 125 14.29 2.14 4.01
N PRO A 126 15.62 2.12 4.03
CA PRO A 126 16.37 1.84 2.82
C PRO A 126 16.30 0.37 2.44
N LEU A 127 16.25 0.11 1.13
CA LEU A 127 16.31 -1.26 0.63
C LEU A 127 17.76 -1.72 0.64
N GLN A 128 17.95 -2.97 1.03
CA GLN A 128 19.27 -3.58 0.95
C GLN A 128 19.46 -4.16 -0.44
N PRO A 129 20.70 -4.38 -0.87
CA PRO A 129 20.93 -4.84 -2.25
C PRO A 129 20.25 -6.14 -2.62
N TRP A 130 19.99 -7.00 -1.65
CA TRP A 130 19.35 -8.29 -1.94
C TRP A 130 17.83 -8.22 -1.88
N GLU A 131 17.25 -7.09 -1.55
CA GLU A 131 15.79 -6.99 -1.44
C GLU A 131 15.18 -6.65 -2.78
N GLN A 132 14.00 -7.21 -3.04
CA GLN A 132 13.25 -6.90 -4.23
C GLN A 132 11.88 -6.45 -3.85
N THR A 133 11.35 -5.48 -4.59
CA THR A 133 10.00 -5.00 -4.35
C THR A 133 9.15 -5.33 -5.57
N THR A 134 7.83 -5.32 -5.36
CA THR A 134 6.90 -5.52 -6.46
C THR A 134 6.33 -4.19 -6.90
N GLY A 135 5.76 -4.18 -8.05
CA GLY A 135 5.23 -2.96 -8.64
C GLY A 135 6.31 -2.26 -9.43
N LYS A 136 5.95 -1.10 -10.05
CA LYS A 136 6.82 -0.48 -10.83
C LYS A 136 7.78 0.27 -10.16
N GLY A 137 8.34 0.36 -9.48
CA GLY A 137 9.11 1.13 -8.82
C GLY A 137 10.31 1.25 -8.85
N LYS A 138 10.88 1.59 -8.08
CA LYS A 138 11.94 1.85 -7.93
C LYS A 138 12.70 0.90 -7.56
N ILE A 139 12.95 0.14 -7.96
CA ILE A 139 13.66 -0.74 -7.58
C ILE A 139 14.84 -0.58 -7.76
N LYS A 140 15.46 -0.34 -7.85
CA LYS A 140 16.49 -0.14 -8.09
C LYS A 140 17.37 -0.51 -7.47
N LEU A 141 17.84 -0.79 -7.43
CA LEU A 141 18.66 -1.12 -6.89
C LEU A 141 19.66 -1.02 -7.07
#